data_47c3ae5a37a6be8512449224ba0e9c4d
#
_entry.id   47c3ae5a37a6be8512449224ba0e9c4d
#
_cell.length_a   1.000
_cell.length_b   1.000
_cell.length_c   1.000
_cell.angle_alpha   90.00
_cell.angle_beta   90.00
_cell.angle_gamma   90.00
#
_symmetry.space_group_name_H-M   'P 1'
#
loop_
_entity.id
_entity.type
_entity.pdbx_description
1 polymer ?
#
loop_
_entity_poly.entity_id
_entity_poly.type
_entity_poly.pdbx_seq_one_letter_code
_entity_poly.pdbx_strand_id
1 'polypeptide(L)'
;NLPRLSLQAFFNPSLEQLEWYGRGPIENYRDRKNAAYVGKYQSAVNDMKESYARSQTMGGRCDTRWLTLTNKAGKGIKITAADTFDFSALHYTDKDLFEIKYGHALPDIYRAEVVLNLDCIQRGLGNASCGPGPRPAYEIQKNTVYKYAFRMSPFSK
;
A
#
# COMPACT_ATOMS: atom_id res chain seq x y z
N ASN A 1 13.05 -15.31 1.22
CA ASN A 1 12.20 -14.68 2.26
C ASN A 1 10.93 -14.14 1.60
N LEU A 2 9.79 -14.28 2.26
CA LEU A 2 8.50 -13.77 1.78
C LEU A 2 8.49 -12.25 1.87
N PRO A 3 8.14 -11.50 0.80
CA PRO A 3 8.13 -10.03 0.83
C PRO A 3 6.92 -9.45 1.55
N ARG A 4 5.74 -10.07 1.41
CA ARG A 4 4.50 -9.62 2.05
C ARG A 4 3.47 -10.75 2.17
N LEU A 5 2.56 -10.62 3.15
CA LEU A 5 1.32 -11.38 3.26
C LEU A 5 0.16 -10.40 3.11
N SER A 6 -0.50 -10.45 1.96
CA SER A 6 -1.42 -9.42 1.52
C SER A 6 -2.64 -10.02 0.84
N LEU A 7 -3.77 -9.34 0.96
CA LEU A 7 -4.90 -9.46 0.06
C LEU A 7 -4.78 -8.39 -1.01
N GLN A 8 -4.67 -8.78 -2.29
CA GLN A 8 -4.73 -7.86 -3.42
C GLN A 8 -6.13 -7.84 -4.00
N ALA A 9 -6.70 -6.67 -4.18
CA ALA A 9 -8.03 -6.47 -4.75
C ALA A 9 -7.99 -5.40 -5.85
N PHE A 10 -8.85 -5.57 -6.85
CA PHE A 10 -9.00 -4.67 -7.98
C PHE A 10 -10.33 -3.96 -7.89
N PHE A 11 -10.30 -2.64 -8.03
CA PHE A 11 -11.50 -1.82 -7.93
C PHE A 11 -11.75 -1.02 -9.20
N ASN A 12 -13.00 -0.61 -9.37
CA ASN A 12 -13.42 0.19 -10.52
C ASN A 12 -12.56 1.47 -10.63
N PRO A 13 -12.12 1.84 -11.84
CA PRO A 13 -11.33 3.05 -12.10
C PRO A 13 -11.89 4.35 -11.53
N SER A 14 -13.20 4.42 -11.35
CA SER A 14 -13.82 5.62 -10.77
C SER A 14 -13.53 5.84 -9.29
N LEU A 15 -13.04 4.82 -8.55
CA LEU A 15 -12.74 4.90 -7.12
C LEU A 15 -11.34 5.48 -6.86
N GLU A 16 -11.10 6.67 -7.37
CA GLU A 16 -9.80 7.34 -7.40
C GLU A 16 -9.50 8.19 -6.15
N GLN A 17 -10.53 8.46 -5.32
CA GLN A 17 -10.37 9.30 -4.13
C GLN A 17 -10.08 8.42 -2.93
N LEU A 18 -8.88 8.51 -2.38
CA LEU A 18 -8.42 7.78 -1.20
C LEU A 18 -8.43 8.70 0.01
N GLU A 19 -8.99 8.22 1.12
CA GLU A 19 -8.84 8.83 2.45
C GLU A 19 -8.48 7.73 3.45
N TRP A 20 -7.55 8.00 4.36
CA TRP A 20 -7.17 7.03 5.39
C TRP A 20 -6.85 7.66 6.73
N TYR A 21 -7.05 6.89 7.79
CA TYR A 21 -6.57 7.19 9.14
C TYR A 21 -5.45 6.22 9.49
N GLY A 22 -4.23 6.68 9.39
CA GLY A 22 -3.02 5.90 9.55
C GLY A 22 -1.79 6.79 9.49
N ARG A 23 -0.62 6.22 9.17
CA ARG A 23 0.59 7.02 8.96
C ARG A 23 0.61 7.64 7.56
N GLY A 24 1.16 8.86 7.50
CA GLY A 24 1.28 9.63 6.27
C GLY A 24 1.94 11.00 6.51
N PRO A 25 1.82 11.92 5.54
CA PRO A 25 1.28 11.73 4.19
C PRO A 25 2.20 10.93 3.26
N ILE A 26 3.50 10.92 3.54
CA ILE A 26 4.54 10.25 2.73
C ILE A 26 4.44 8.73 2.83
N GLU A 27 4.99 8.01 1.86
CA GLU A 27 5.12 6.56 1.95
C GLU A 27 5.94 6.17 3.17
N ASN A 28 5.58 5.06 3.76
CA ASN A 28 6.25 4.55 4.94
C ASN A 28 6.11 3.03 5.05
N TYR A 29 7.09 2.40 5.69
CA TYR A 29 7.22 0.96 5.85
C TYR A 29 7.63 0.64 7.27
N ARG A 30 7.45 -0.59 7.71
CA ARG A 30 7.70 -1.01 9.10
C ARG A 30 9.05 -0.56 9.67
N ASP A 31 10.10 -0.56 8.87
CA ASP A 31 11.47 -0.18 9.23
C ASP A 31 11.80 1.28 8.89
N ARG A 32 10.87 2.03 8.28
CA ARG A 32 11.02 3.46 7.95
C ARG A 32 9.69 4.21 8.03
N LYS A 33 9.17 4.35 9.24
CA LYS A 33 7.90 5.04 9.49
C LYS A 33 7.97 6.19 10.50
N ASN A 34 9.14 6.49 11.04
CA ASN A 34 9.28 7.48 12.12
C ASN A 34 8.98 8.92 11.66
N ALA A 35 9.21 9.22 10.38
CA ALA A 35 8.89 10.52 9.78
C ALA A 35 7.41 10.67 9.38
N ALA A 36 6.64 9.59 9.41
CA ALA A 36 5.22 9.58 9.06
C ALA A 36 4.37 9.57 10.34
N TYR A 37 3.57 10.60 10.54
CA TYR A 37 2.72 10.74 11.72
C TYR A 37 1.35 10.10 11.50
N VAL A 38 0.71 9.65 12.58
CA VAL A 38 -0.66 9.15 12.53
C VAL A 38 -1.62 10.33 12.42
N GLY A 39 -2.47 10.30 11.40
CA GLY A 39 -3.43 11.36 11.11
C GLY A 39 -4.45 10.91 10.08
N LYS A 40 -5.37 11.80 9.72
CA LYS A 40 -6.28 11.63 8.58
C LYS A 40 -5.67 12.31 7.37
N TYR A 41 -5.56 11.57 6.29
CA TYR A 41 -4.95 12.02 5.03
C TYR A 41 -5.85 11.71 3.86
N GLN A 42 -5.66 12.45 2.78
CA GLN A 42 -6.37 12.28 1.51
C GLN A 42 -5.38 12.35 0.36
N SER A 43 -5.63 11.59 -0.68
CA SER A 43 -4.86 11.60 -1.93
C SER A 43 -5.72 11.06 -3.07
N ALA A 44 -5.37 11.38 -4.31
CA ALA A 44 -5.77 10.56 -5.43
C ALA A 44 -4.90 9.28 -5.46
N VAL A 45 -5.46 8.16 -5.90
CA VAL A 45 -4.68 6.91 -6.05
C VAL A 45 -3.49 7.12 -6.97
N ASN A 46 -3.67 7.86 -8.06
CA ASN A 46 -2.60 8.18 -9.00
C ASN A 46 -1.42 8.93 -8.36
N ASP A 47 -1.65 9.67 -7.28
CA ASP A 47 -0.63 10.46 -6.58
C ASP A 47 0.08 9.68 -5.46
N MET A 48 -0.32 8.41 -5.25
CA MET A 48 0.32 7.52 -4.28
C MET A 48 1.63 6.91 -4.76
N LYS A 49 1.92 7.01 -6.05
CA LYS A 49 3.16 6.51 -6.64
C LYS A 49 4.34 7.40 -6.31
N GLU A 50 5.52 6.79 -6.23
CA GLU A 50 6.79 7.49 -6.06
C GLU A 50 7.61 7.48 -7.35
N SER A 51 8.32 8.56 -7.62
CA SER A 51 9.14 8.71 -8.83
C SER A 51 10.53 8.10 -8.66
N TYR A 52 10.59 6.80 -8.43
CA TYR A 52 11.86 6.08 -8.34
C TYR A 52 12.49 5.84 -9.72
N ALA A 53 13.80 6.05 -9.83
CA ALA A 53 14.52 5.78 -11.07
C ALA A 53 14.43 4.31 -11.48
N ARG A 54 14.50 3.40 -10.50
CA ARG A 54 14.25 1.96 -10.67
C ARG A 54 12.89 1.63 -10.08
N SER A 55 12.05 0.96 -10.87
CA SER A 55 10.75 0.48 -10.40
C SER A 55 10.92 -0.50 -9.24
N GLN A 56 10.12 -0.32 -8.21
CA GLN A 56 10.14 -1.11 -6.98
C GLN A 56 8.83 -0.96 -6.22
N THR A 57 8.66 -1.69 -5.11
CA THR A 57 7.56 -1.47 -4.17
C THR A 57 7.50 0.00 -3.75
N MET A 58 6.32 0.60 -3.83
CA MET A 58 6.08 2.01 -3.50
C MET A 58 4.68 2.25 -2.94
N GLY A 59 4.46 3.44 -2.42
CA GLY A 59 3.13 3.91 -1.98
C GLY A 59 2.61 3.31 -0.68
N GLY A 60 3.45 2.58 0.08
CA GLY A 60 3.06 1.95 1.33
C GLY A 60 2.62 2.96 2.40
N ARG A 61 1.61 2.59 3.19
CA ARG A 61 1.11 3.33 4.37
C ARG A 61 0.89 2.35 5.51
N CYS A 62 1.59 2.57 6.63
CA CYS A 62 1.54 1.70 7.80
C CYS A 62 0.55 2.18 8.86
N ASP A 63 0.26 1.27 9.79
CA ASP A 63 -0.53 1.54 11.00
C ASP A 63 -1.89 2.16 10.67
N THR A 64 -2.56 1.69 9.61
CA THR A 64 -3.87 2.19 9.16
C THR A 64 -5.00 1.56 9.97
N ARG A 65 -5.95 2.39 10.40
CA ARG A 65 -7.15 1.96 11.14
C ARG A 65 -8.34 1.78 10.23
N TRP A 66 -8.45 2.63 9.24
CA TRP A 66 -9.44 2.55 8.18
C TRP A 66 -8.96 3.31 6.94
N LEU A 67 -9.49 2.91 5.80
CA LEU A 67 -9.41 3.66 4.56
C LEU A 67 -10.75 3.67 3.84
N THR A 68 -10.96 4.66 2.99
CA THR A 68 -12.05 4.70 2.03
C THR A 68 -11.52 4.92 0.63
N LEU A 69 -12.11 4.23 -0.33
CA LEU A 69 -11.93 4.50 -1.76
C LEU A 69 -13.28 4.95 -2.30
N THR A 70 -13.34 6.16 -2.86
CA THR A 70 -14.58 6.75 -3.34
C THR A 70 -14.42 7.33 -4.75
N ASN A 71 -15.53 7.45 -5.45
CA ASN A 71 -15.60 8.21 -6.69
C ASN A 71 -15.83 9.71 -6.41
N LYS A 72 -15.87 10.53 -7.46
CA LYS A 72 -16.10 11.98 -7.36
C LYS A 72 -17.44 12.35 -6.69
N ALA A 73 -18.43 11.45 -6.69
CA ALA A 73 -19.71 11.64 -6.00
C ALA A 73 -19.67 11.21 -4.52
N GLY A 74 -18.50 10.83 -3.98
CA GLY A 74 -18.32 10.40 -2.60
C GLY A 74 -18.81 8.98 -2.31
N LYS A 75 -19.23 8.21 -3.34
CA LYS A 75 -19.70 6.83 -3.19
C LYS A 75 -18.55 5.85 -3.42
N GLY A 76 -18.49 4.79 -2.61
CA GLY A 76 -17.45 3.78 -2.72
C GLY A 76 -17.47 2.77 -1.60
N ILE A 77 -16.31 2.46 -1.06
CA ILE A 77 -16.11 1.47 -0.01
C ILE A 77 -15.33 2.04 1.16
N LYS A 78 -15.60 1.51 2.34
CA LYS A 78 -14.78 1.67 3.54
C LYS A 78 -14.20 0.34 3.96
N ILE A 79 -12.92 0.33 4.29
CA ILE A 79 -12.19 -0.84 4.76
C ILE A 79 -11.67 -0.57 6.17
N THR A 80 -11.89 -1.55 7.03
CA THR A 80 -11.40 -1.59 8.41
C THR A 80 -10.82 -2.97 8.70
N ALA A 81 -10.02 -3.09 9.74
CA ALA A 81 -9.55 -4.36 10.27
C ALA A 81 -9.76 -4.44 11.79
N ALA A 82 -9.56 -5.60 12.37
CA ALA A 82 -9.63 -5.79 13.82
C ALA A 82 -8.49 -5.01 14.52
N ASP A 83 -7.32 -5.01 13.90
CA ASP A 83 -6.14 -4.25 14.31
C ASP A 83 -5.74 -3.25 13.23
N THR A 84 -4.59 -2.60 13.39
CA THR A 84 -4.01 -1.80 12.31
C THR A 84 -3.49 -2.70 11.20
N PHE A 85 -3.52 -2.18 9.99
CA PHE A 85 -2.99 -2.85 8.80
C PHE A 85 -2.14 -1.87 7.99
N ASP A 86 -1.34 -2.42 7.10
CA ASP A 86 -0.61 -1.64 6.11
C ASP A 86 -1.32 -1.76 4.77
N PHE A 87 -1.18 -0.76 3.91
CA PHE A 87 -1.77 -0.82 2.57
C PHE A 87 -0.92 -0.07 1.54
N SER A 88 -1.16 -0.39 0.27
CA SER A 88 -0.82 0.45 -0.88
C SER A 88 -1.97 0.47 -1.86
N ALA A 89 -2.23 1.63 -2.47
CA ALA A 89 -3.24 1.81 -3.51
C ALA A 89 -2.57 2.47 -4.72
N LEU A 90 -2.51 1.76 -5.84
CA LEU A 90 -1.79 2.15 -7.03
C LEU A 90 -2.57 1.76 -8.29
N HIS A 91 -2.07 2.14 -9.46
CA HIS A 91 -2.49 1.61 -10.77
C HIS A 91 -1.52 0.55 -11.32
N TYR A 92 -0.82 -0.13 -10.41
CA TYR A 92 0.19 -1.16 -10.72
C TYR A 92 0.09 -2.29 -9.71
N THR A 93 0.24 -3.52 -10.17
CA THR A 93 0.45 -4.67 -9.29
C THR A 93 1.92 -4.75 -8.84
N ASP A 94 2.20 -5.50 -7.79
CA ASP A 94 3.59 -5.79 -7.39
C ASP A 94 4.36 -6.47 -8.53
N LYS A 95 3.68 -7.31 -9.33
CA LYS A 95 4.26 -7.96 -10.50
C LYS A 95 4.67 -6.94 -11.57
N ASP A 96 3.80 -5.99 -11.89
CA ASP A 96 4.10 -4.92 -12.84
C ASP A 96 5.33 -4.12 -12.39
N LEU A 97 5.39 -3.75 -11.10
CA LEU A 97 6.51 -3.02 -10.53
C LEU A 97 7.82 -3.82 -10.53
N PHE A 98 7.73 -5.15 -10.40
CA PHE A 98 8.89 -6.02 -10.42
C PHE A 98 9.43 -6.28 -11.83
N GLU A 99 8.54 -6.43 -12.82
CA GLU A 99 8.90 -6.73 -14.20
C GLU A 99 9.46 -5.53 -14.95
N ILE A 100 8.99 -4.34 -14.63
CA ILE A 100 9.50 -3.10 -15.23
C ILE A 100 10.82 -2.68 -14.58
N LYS A 101 11.84 -2.46 -15.41
CA LYS A 101 13.18 -2.14 -14.91
C LYS A 101 13.32 -0.69 -14.46
N TYR A 102 12.70 0.23 -15.18
CA TYR A 102 12.86 1.68 -14.98
C TYR A 102 11.52 2.36 -14.69
N GLY A 103 11.53 3.28 -13.71
CA GLY A 103 10.33 4.01 -13.31
C GLY A 103 9.72 4.88 -14.40
N HIS A 104 10.51 5.39 -15.34
CA HIS A 104 10.01 6.20 -16.45
C HIS A 104 9.12 5.40 -17.44
N ALA A 105 9.22 4.07 -17.44
CA ALA A 105 8.38 3.21 -18.26
C ALA A 105 7.06 2.78 -17.58
N LEU A 106 6.81 3.19 -16.34
CA LEU A 106 5.55 2.90 -15.65
C LEU A 106 4.30 3.35 -16.40
N PRO A 107 4.28 4.52 -17.09
CA PRO A 107 3.11 4.93 -17.86
C PRO A 107 2.69 3.91 -18.95
N ASP A 108 3.63 3.14 -19.50
CA ASP A 108 3.38 2.17 -20.56
C ASP A 108 2.57 0.95 -20.08
N ILE A 109 2.55 0.70 -18.77
CA ILE A 109 1.87 -0.43 -18.14
C ILE A 109 0.78 0.01 -17.15
N TYR A 110 0.34 1.26 -17.24
CA TYR A 110 -0.71 1.81 -16.39
C TYR A 110 -2.00 1.01 -16.50
N ARG A 111 -2.54 0.59 -15.36
CA ARG A 111 -3.82 -0.09 -15.27
C ARG A 111 -4.94 0.92 -15.02
N ALA A 112 -6.06 0.74 -15.68
CA ALA A 112 -7.24 1.56 -15.41
C ALA A 112 -7.77 1.30 -13.98
N GLU A 113 -7.75 0.04 -13.53
CA GLU A 113 -8.25 -0.37 -12.23
C GLU A 113 -7.37 0.17 -11.09
N VAL A 114 -7.99 0.46 -9.95
CA VAL A 114 -7.28 0.68 -8.71
C VAL A 114 -6.85 -0.67 -8.14
N VAL A 115 -5.55 -0.85 -7.96
CA VAL A 115 -4.94 -2.02 -7.32
C VAL A 115 -4.69 -1.69 -5.86
N LEU A 116 -5.46 -2.30 -4.98
CA LEU A 116 -5.34 -2.13 -3.53
C LEU A 116 -4.71 -3.39 -2.92
N ASN A 117 -3.59 -3.22 -2.25
CA ASN A 117 -3.02 -4.23 -1.38
C ASN A 117 -3.38 -3.91 0.08
N LEU A 118 -3.91 -4.90 0.79
CA LEU A 118 -4.19 -4.85 2.22
C LEU A 118 -3.27 -5.84 2.91
N ASP A 119 -2.28 -5.33 3.62
CA ASP A 119 -1.22 -6.14 4.18
C ASP A 119 -1.54 -6.54 5.62
N CYS A 120 -1.52 -7.83 5.89
CA CYS A 120 -1.35 -8.35 7.25
C CYS A 120 0.04 -7.97 7.76
N ILE A 121 1.05 -8.16 6.91
CA ILE A 121 2.44 -7.82 7.21
C ILE A 121 3.23 -7.67 5.90
N GLN A 122 4.05 -6.65 5.83
CA GLN A 122 5.06 -6.48 4.81
C GLN A 122 6.45 -6.54 5.46
N ARG A 123 7.39 -7.20 4.79
CA ARG A 123 8.81 -7.20 5.17
C ARG A 123 9.37 -5.78 5.12
N GLY A 124 10.23 -5.42 6.05
CA GLY A 124 10.97 -4.15 5.98
C GLY A 124 11.79 -4.07 4.69
N LEU A 125 11.99 -2.87 4.17
CA LEU A 125 12.72 -2.65 2.91
C LEU A 125 14.24 -2.72 3.11
N GLY A 126 14.74 -2.29 4.27
CA GLY A 126 16.19 -2.15 4.49
C GLY A 126 16.81 -1.14 3.53
N ASN A 127 18.04 -1.39 3.15
CA ASN A 127 18.78 -0.65 2.12
C ASN A 127 19.10 -1.56 0.91
N ALA A 128 18.23 -2.54 0.63
CA ALA A 128 18.50 -3.66 -0.27
C ALA A 128 18.77 -3.28 -1.73
N SER A 129 18.44 -2.06 -2.15
CA SER A 129 18.81 -1.57 -3.49
C SER A 129 20.31 -1.33 -3.66
N CYS A 130 21.04 -1.02 -2.57
CA CYS A 130 22.48 -0.77 -2.59
C CYS A 130 23.18 -1.08 -1.25
N GLY A 131 22.52 -1.82 -0.35
CA GLY A 131 23.04 -2.15 0.98
C GLY A 131 22.37 -3.38 1.58
N PRO A 132 22.52 -3.60 2.89
CA PRO A 132 21.97 -4.77 3.57
C PRO A 132 20.44 -4.78 3.58
N GLY A 133 19.88 -5.97 3.64
CA GLY A 133 18.45 -6.18 3.89
C GLY A 133 17.98 -5.60 5.23
N PRO A 134 16.67 -5.70 5.55
CA PRO A 134 16.15 -5.21 6.82
C PRO A 134 16.72 -5.99 8.01
N ARG A 135 16.68 -5.37 9.18
CA ARG A 135 17.03 -6.04 10.43
C ARG A 135 16.07 -7.22 10.69
N PRO A 136 16.51 -8.26 11.41
CA PRO A 136 15.69 -9.46 11.69
C PRO A 136 14.30 -9.16 12.28
N ALA A 137 14.17 -8.10 13.07
CA ALA A 137 12.88 -7.68 13.65
C ALA A 137 11.84 -7.23 12.59
N TYR A 138 12.28 -6.88 11.40
CA TYR A 138 11.42 -6.46 10.28
C TYR A 138 11.26 -7.52 9.20
N GLU A 139 11.83 -8.70 9.40
CA GLU A 139 11.59 -9.87 8.55
C GLU A 139 10.23 -10.51 8.86
N ILE A 140 9.62 -11.14 7.87
CA ILE A 140 8.46 -12.00 8.09
C ILE A 140 8.98 -13.32 8.68
N GLN A 141 8.57 -13.61 9.91
CA GLN A 141 9.10 -14.75 10.65
C GLN A 141 8.59 -16.07 10.07
N LYS A 142 9.48 -17.04 9.91
CA LYS A 142 9.12 -18.40 9.51
C LYS A 142 8.43 -19.11 10.67
N ASN A 143 7.63 -20.12 10.35
CA ASN A 143 6.91 -20.95 11.34
C ASN A 143 6.00 -20.17 12.30
N THR A 144 5.52 -19.01 11.86
CA THR A 144 4.58 -18.17 12.59
C THR A 144 3.22 -18.20 11.90
N VAL A 145 2.15 -18.32 12.68
CA VAL A 145 0.78 -18.23 12.17
C VAL A 145 0.38 -16.77 12.14
N TYR A 146 0.11 -16.26 10.95
CA TYR A 146 -0.42 -14.92 10.75
C TYR A 146 -1.93 -15.01 10.55
N LYS A 147 -2.69 -14.26 11.35
CA LYS A 147 -4.15 -14.18 11.25
C LYS A 147 -4.54 -12.72 11.04
N TYR A 148 -5.39 -12.45 10.08
CA TYR A 148 -5.92 -11.13 9.82
C TYR A 148 -7.32 -11.21 9.22
N ALA A 149 -8.10 -10.15 9.43
CA ALA A 149 -9.45 -10.05 8.90
C ALA A 149 -9.71 -8.59 8.52
N PHE A 150 -10.21 -8.39 7.31
CA PHE A 150 -10.67 -7.10 6.80
C PHE A 150 -12.18 -7.10 6.68
N ARG A 151 -12.80 -5.96 7.00
CA ARG A 151 -14.21 -5.68 6.74
C ARG A 151 -14.29 -4.64 5.63
N MET A 152 -14.96 -5.00 4.54
CA MET A 152 -15.32 -4.09 3.47
C MET A 152 -16.82 -3.80 3.54
N SER A 153 -17.20 -2.52 3.49
CA SER A 153 -18.60 -2.10 3.51
C SER A 153 -18.84 -0.97 2.51
N PRO A 154 -20.04 -0.87 1.92
CA PRO A 154 -20.41 0.31 1.14
C PRO A 154 -20.22 1.59 1.97
N PHE A 155 -19.81 2.66 1.29
CA PHE A 155 -19.55 3.96 1.91
C PHE A 155 -20.09 5.08 1.02
N SER A 156 -20.66 6.11 1.66
CA SER A 156 -21.03 7.37 1.04
C SER A 156 -20.69 8.50 1.99
N LYS A 157 -20.00 9.52 1.47
CA LYS A 157 -19.80 10.80 2.18
C LYS A 157 -21.09 11.55 2.33
#